data_765fa9a6ad8e09279bed2d6eeae5d16c
#
_entry.id   765fa9a6ad8e09279bed2d6eeae5d16c
#
_cell.length_a   1.000
_cell.length_b   1.000
_cell.length_c   1.000
_cell.angle_alpha   90.00
_cell.angle_beta   90.00
_cell.angle_gamma   90.00
#
_symmetry.space_group_name_H-M   'P 1'
#
loop_
_entity.id
_entity.type
_entity.pdbx_description
1 polymer ?
#
loop_
_entity_poly.entity_id
_entity_poly.type
_entity_poly.pdbx_seq_one_letter_code
_entity_poly.pdbx_strand_id
1 'polypeptide(L)'
;MAKEIIDVLKEMRDKGEPYAVATVVETIGSVSAKTGSKAVIDKNGLVVAGWVGGGCAESTTCEEGLKNIESGQPTIIDIDLDDEVLGAGMPCGGSMRVYVEPVLPRPTLWLMGHGRVSEVMCQLGDLMGMNVIVNDPVISW
;
A
#
# COMPACT_ATOMS: atom_id res chain seq x y z
N MET A 1 -22.23 -0.44 6.80
CA MET A 1 -21.88 0.02 5.43
C MET A 1 -20.43 -0.28 5.15
N ALA A 2 -20.13 -0.79 3.97
CA ALA A 2 -18.76 -0.94 3.53
C ALA A 2 -18.13 0.46 3.40
N LYS A 3 -16.93 0.63 3.97
CA LYS A 3 -16.17 1.87 3.78
C LYS A 3 -15.71 1.97 2.33
N GLU A 4 -15.78 3.15 1.77
CA GLU A 4 -15.20 3.39 0.46
C GLU A 4 -13.68 3.29 0.53
N ILE A 5 -13.04 2.90 -0.57
CA ILE A 5 -11.58 2.77 -0.64
C ILE A 5 -10.88 4.05 -0.19
N ILE A 6 -11.41 5.20 -0.58
CA ILE A 6 -10.84 6.51 -0.23
C ILE A 6 -10.82 6.76 1.28
N ASP A 7 -11.84 6.30 2.00
CA ASP A 7 -11.89 6.42 3.46
C ASP A 7 -10.82 5.56 4.13
N VAL A 8 -10.62 4.35 3.61
CA VAL A 8 -9.60 3.43 4.11
C VAL A 8 -8.20 3.95 3.82
N LEU A 9 -7.96 4.50 2.62
CA LEU A 9 -6.69 5.14 2.27
C LEU A 9 -6.36 6.29 3.22
N LYS A 10 -7.36 7.10 3.57
CA LYS A 10 -7.20 8.18 4.54
C LYS A 10 -6.85 7.64 5.92
N GLU A 11 -7.57 6.61 6.40
CA GLU A 11 -7.27 5.97 7.68
C GLU A 11 -5.86 5.40 7.74
N MET A 12 -5.43 4.72 6.69
CA MET A 12 -4.08 4.15 6.60
C MET A 12 -3.00 5.25 6.63
N ARG A 13 -3.26 6.33 5.91
CA ARG A 13 -2.36 7.51 5.92
C ARG A 13 -2.27 8.15 7.31
N ASP A 14 -3.41 8.30 7.99
CA ASP A 14 -3.47 8.92 9.32
C ASP A 14 -2.78 8.06 10.38
N LYS A 15 -2.83 6.74 10.23
CA LYS A 15 -2.08 5.80 11.09
C LYS A 15 -0.57 5.85 10.86
N GLY A 16 -0.11 6.37 9.72
CA GLY A 16 1.31 6.39 9.37
C GLY A 16 1.92 5.00 9.13
N GLU A 17 1.11 4.02 8.77
CA GLU A 17 1.56 2.67 8.44
C GLU A 17 1.74 2.52 6.93
N PRO A 18 2.71 1.71 6.47
CA PRO A 18 2.86 1.42 5.05
C PRO A 18 1.72 0.54 4.55
N TYR A 19 1.34 0.73 3.31
CA TYR A 19 0.35 -0.10 2.63
C TYR A 19 0.65 -0.14 1.13
N ALA A 20 -0.01 -1.02 0.40
CA ALA A 20 0.04 -1.08 -1.04
C ALA A 20 -1.36 -0.90 -1.63
N VAL A 21 -1.43 -0.32 -2.81
CA VAL A 21 -2.66 -0.21 -3.60
C VAL A 21 -2.48 -1.00 -4.88
N ALA A 22 -3.35 -1.97 -5.10
CA ALA A 22 -3.41 -2.74 -6.32
C ALA A 22 -4.55 -2.22 -7.21
N THR A 23 -4.29 -2.05 -8.48
CA THR A 23 -5.29 -1.62 -9.47
C THR A 23 -5.26 -2.53 -10.67
N VAL A 24 -6.41 -3.07 -11.04
CA VAL A 24 -6.57 -3.83 -12.29
C VAL A 24 -6.53 -2.85 -13.44
N VAL A 25 -5.50 -2.94 -14.30
CA VAL A 25 -5.30 -2.03 -15.42
C VAL A 25 -5.74 -2.62 -16.75
N GLU A 26 -5.78 -3.94 -16.86
CA GLU A 26 -6.19 -4.64 -18.08
C GLU A 26 -6.79 -6.00 -17.71
N THR A 27 -7.84 -6.40 -18.44
CA THR A 27 -8.44 -7.73 -18.34
C THR A 27 -8.60 -8.30 -19.75
N ILE A 28 -8.29 -9.59 -19.90
CA ILE A 28 -8.43 -10.34 -21.15
C ILE A 28 -9.24 -11.61 -20.88
N GLY A 29 -10.27 -11.84 -21.67
CA GLY A 29 -11.15 -13.00 -21.53
C GLY A 29 -12.12 -12.88 -20.37
N SER A 30 -12.54 -14.01 -19.82
CA SER A 30 -13.52 -14.09 -18.75
C SER A 30 -12.87 -13.89 -17.39
N VAL A 31 -12.97 -12.68 -16.85
CA VAL A 31 -12.40 -12.26 -15.57
C VAL A 31 -13.48 -11.64 -14.71
N SER A 32 -13.58 -12.02 -13.43
CA SER A 32 -14.57 -11.47 -12.51
C SER A 32 -14.27 -10.04 -12.10
N ALA A 33 -13.00 -9.68 -11.99
CA ALA A 33 -12.58 -8.30 -11.72
C ALA A 33 -12.71 -7.43 -12.97
N LYS A 34 -12.96 -6.16 -12.76
CA LYS A 34 -13.06 -5.17 -13.83
C LYS A 34 -11.85 -4.27 -13.83
N THR A 35 -11.48 -3.77 -15.02
CA THR A 35 -10.48 -2.70 -15.14
C THR A 35 -10.88 -1.52 -14.26
N GLY A 36 -9.95 -1.03 -13.46
CA GLY A 36 -10.18 0.01 -12.46
C GLY A 36 -10.51 -0.50 -11.06
N SER A 37 -10.79 -1.81 -10.89
CA SER A 37 -10.96 -2.41 -9.57
C SER A 37 -9.69 -2.24 -8.75
N LYS A 38 -9.86 -1.92 -7.46
CA LYS A 38 -8.74 -1.65 -6.55
C LYS A 38 -8.87 -2.48 -5.28
N ALA A 39 -7.71 -2.82 -4.71
CA ALA A 39 -7.59 -3.37 -3.38
C ALA A 39 -6.51 -2.63 -2.60
N VAL A 40 -6.73 -2.45 -1.32
CA VAL A 40 -5.76 -1.89 -0.38
C VAL A 40 -5.22 -3.03 0.46
N ILE A 41 -3.91 -3.17 0.48
CA ILE A 41 -3.19 -4.26 1.15
C ILE A 41 -2.38 -3.65 2.30
N ASP A 42 -2.57 -4.15 3.50
CA ASP A 42 -1.86 -3.66 4.66
C ASP A 42 -0.43 -4.23 4.76
N LYS A 43 0.31 -3.78 5.77
CA LYS A 43 1.69 -4.22 6.05
C LYS A 43 1.82 -5.72 6.38
N ASN A 44 0.72 -6.39 6.69
CA ASN A 44 0.67 -7.83 6.97
C ASN A 44 0.29 -8.66 5.74
N GLY A 45 0.05 -8.02 4.59
CA GLY A 45 -0.37 -8.69 3.37
C GLY A 45 -1.85 -9.05 3.33
N LEU A 46 -2.69 -8.34 4.09
CA LEU A 46 -4.12 -8.55 4.12
C LEU A 46 -4.85 -7.46 3.33
N VAL A 47 -5.86 -7.85 2.58
CA VAL A 47 -6.76 -6.90 1.92
C VAL A 47 -7.66 -6.28 2.97
N VAL A 48 -7.54 -4.98 3.17
CA VAL A 48 -8.33 -4.21 4.15
C VAL A 48 -9.49 -3.44 3.50
N ALA A 49 -9.47 -3.29 2.19
CA ALA A 49 -10.56 -2.70 1.41
C ALA A 49 -10.46 -3.06 -0.06
N GLY A 50 -11.59 -3.06 -0.73
CA GLY A 50 -11.66 -3.32 -2.17
C GLY A 50 -11.49 -4.78 -2.55
N TRP A 51 -11.31 -5.02 -3.85
CA TRP A 51 -11.24 -6.36 -4.41
C TRP A 51 -10.66 -6.34 -5.82
N VAL A 52 -9.73 -7.24 -6.12
CA VAL A 52 -9.10 -7.40 -7.45
C VAL A 52 -9.24 -8.81 -8.01
N GLY A 53 -10.08 -9.63 -7.43
CA GLY A 53 -10.29 -11.03 -7.75
C GLY A 53 -10.20 -11.88 -6.50
N GLY A 54 -10.67 -13.13 -6.59
CA GLY A 54 -10.58 -14.09 -5.50
C GLY A 54 -9.42 -15.08 -5.68
N GLY A 55 -9.22 -15.94 -4.69
CA GLY A 55 -8.29 -17.07 -4.78
C GLY A 55 -6.84 -16.65 -5.07
N CYS A 56 -6.25 -17.25 -6.12
CA CYS A 56 -4.87 -17.00 -6.51
C CYS A 56 -4.60 -15.55 -6.87
N ALA A 57 -5.56 -14.85 -7.48
CA ALA A 57 -5.41 -13.45 -7.84
C ALA A 57 -5.19 -12.57 -6.61
N GLU A 58 -5.97 -12.77 -5.55
CA GLU A 58 -5.79 -12.07 -4.29
C GLU A 58 -4.45 -12.42 -3.62
N SER A 59 -4.13 -13.71 -3.51
CA SER A 59 -2.88 -14.17 -2.90
C SER A 59 -1.65 -13.58 -3.61
N THR A 60 -1.61 -13.70 -4.93
CA THR A 60 -0.49 -13.17 -5.74
C THR A 60 -0.35 -11.66 -5.59
N THR A 61 -1.47 -10.95 -5.59
CA THR A 61 -1.49 -9.49 -5.44
C THR A 61 -1.02 -9.07 -4.04
N CYS A 62 -1.43 -9.79 -3.00
CA CYS A 62 -0.99 -9.53 -1.62
C CYS A 62 0.50 -9.78 -1.42
N GLU A 63 1.04 -10.86 -1.98
CA GLU A 63 2.47 -11.14 -1.95
C GLU A 63 3.27 -10.05 -2.64
N GLU A 64 2.83 -9.61 -3.80
CA GLU A 64 3.48 -8.50 -4.52
C GLU A 64 3.37 -7.20 -3.74
N GLY A 65 2.24 -6.92 -3.12
CA GLY A 65 2.05 -5.77 -2.24
C GLY A 65 3.07 -5.71 -1.11
N LEU A 66 3.35 -6.83 -0.46
CA LEU A 66 4.40 -6.91 0.58
C LEU A 66 5.79 -6.64 0.02
N LYS A 67 6.11 -7.19 -1.15
CA LYS A 67 7.40 -6.92 -1.82
C LYS A 67 7.55 -5.45 -2.18
N ASN A 68 6.48 -4.82 -2.66
CA ASN A 68 6.50 -3.39 -2.99
C ASN A 68 6.69 -2.51 -1.75
N ILE A 69 6.03 -2.85 -0.63
CA ILE A 69 6.22 -2.14 0.64
C ILE A 69 7.67 -2.24 1.11
N GLU A 70 8.28 -3.41 0.99
CA GLU A 70 9.67 -3.63 1.38
C GLU A 70 10.66 -2.90 0.47
N SER A 71 10.47 -2.97 -0.85
CA SER A 71 11.37 -2.37 -1.84
C SER A 71 11.15 -0.87 -2.04
N GLY A 72 9.94 -0.38 -1.74
CA GLY A 72 9.53 0.99 -2.06
C GLY A 72 9.29 1.23 -3.55
N GLN A 73 9.23 0.19 -4.37
CA GLN A 73 9.07 0.30 -5.81
C GLN A 73 7.73 -0.28 -6.28
N PRO A 74 7.03 0.39 -7.20
CA PRO A 74 5.83 -0.16 -7.82
C PRO A 74 6.19 -1.22 -8.86
N THR A 75 5.26 -2.14 -9.10
CA THR A 75 5.39 -3.19 -10.11
C THR A 75 4.08 -3.40 -10.86
N ILE A 76 4.19 -4.01 -12.03
CA ILE A 76 3.05 -4.53 -12.78
C ILE A 76 3.19 -6.05 -12.82
N ILE A 77 2.13 -6.75 -12.45
CA ILE A 77 2.08 -8.22 -12.50
C ILE A 77 1.01 -8.69 -13.48
N ASP A 78 1.33 -9.76 -14.18
CA ASP A 78 0.39 -10.47 -15.03
C ASP A 78 -0.09 -11.71 -14.29
N ILE A 79 -1.41 -11.84 -14.14
CA ILE A 79 -2.04 -12.98 -13.47
C ILE A 79 -2.82 -13.75 -14.50
N ASP A 80 -2.40 -15.01 -14.71
CA ASP A 80 -3.11 -15.96 -15.57
C ASP A 80 -4.04 -16.81 -14.73
N LEU A 81 -5.33 -16.65 -14.97
CA LEU A 81 -6.39 -17.37 -14.24
C LEU A 81 -6.65 -18.77 -14.78
N ASP A 82 -6.07 -19.12 -15.95
CA ASP A 82 -6.14 -20.46 -16.49
C ASP A 82 -5.30 -21.47 -15.68
N ASP A 83 -4.23 -21.03 -15.04
CA ASP A 83 -3.38 -21.86 -14.18
C ASP A 83 -4.10 -22.32 -12.89
N GLU A 84 -5.19 -21.68 -12.51
CA GLU A 84 -6.01 -22.08 -11.38
C GLU A 84 -6.74 -23.44 -11.60
N VAL A 85 -6.86 -23.86 -12.84
CA VAL A 85 -7.54 -25.12 -13.19
C VAL A 85 -6.88 -26.35 -12.58
N LEU A 86 -5.58 -26.28 -12.32
CA LEU A 86 -4.81 -27.37 -11.72
C LEU A 86 -4.95 -27.47 -10.19
N GLY A 87 -5.56 -26.47 -9.57
CA GLY A 87 -5.65 -26.34 -8.11
C GLY A 87 -7.05 -26.29 -7.50
N ALA A 88 -8.11 -26.79 -8.17
CA ALA A 88 -9.50 -26.84 -7.71
C ALA A 88 -10.26 -25.50 -7.73
N GLY A 89 -9.83 -24.51 -8.50
CA GLY A 89 -10.61 -23.31 -8.78
C GLY A 89 -11.56 -23.46 -9.98
N MET A 90 -12.60 -22.64 -10.07
CA MET A 90 -13.36 -22.56 -11.30
C MET A 90 -12.51 -21.94 -12.40
N PRO A 91 -12.43 -22.52 -13.60
CA PRO A 91 -11.69 -21.95 -14.71
C PRO A 91 -12.36 -20.62 -15.13
N CYS A 92 -11.73 -19.52 -14.82
CA CYS A 92 -12.20 -18.22 -15.31
C CYS A 92 -11.78 -17.97 -16.77
N GLY A 93 -10.80 -18.70 -17.30
CA GLY A 93 -10.40 -18.67 -18.72
C GLY A 93 -9.85 -17.35 -19.21
N GLY A 94 -9.33 -16.51 -18.30
CA GLY A 94 -8.83 -15.19 -18.64
C GLY A 94 -7.52 -14.85 -17.93
N SER A 95 -7.02 -13.65 -18.22
CA SER A 95 -5.86 -13.07 -17.57
C SER A 95 -6.11 -11.63 -17.22
N MET A 96 -5.37 -11.13 -16.25
CA MET A 96 -5.43 -9.71 -15.88
C MET A 96 -4.04 -9.17 -15.56
N ARG A 97 -3.90 -7.89 -15.78
CA ARG A 97 -2.71 -7.14 -15.44
C ARG A 97 -3.04 -6.20 -14.29
N VAL A 98 -2.24 -6.26 -13.25
CA VAL A 98 -2.44 -5.49 -12.01
C VAL A 98 -1.22 -4.62 -11.75
N TYR A 99 -1.47 -3.33 -11.57
CA TYR A 99 -0.46 -2.38 -11.09
C TYR A 99 -0.52 -2.35 -9.57
N VAL A 100 0.61 -2.60 -8.94
CA VAL A 100 0.73 -2.59 -7.48
C VAL A 100 1.73 -1.51 -7.08
N GLU A 101 1.31 -0.59 -6.24
CA GLU A 101 2.15 0.51 -5.79
C GLU A 101 2.20 0.59 -4.26
N PRO A 102 3.39 0.80 -3.68
CA PRO A 102 3.51 1.01 -2.25
C PRO A 102 3.22 2.47 -1.90
N VAL A 103 2.59 2.67 -0.74
CA VAL A 103 2.47 3.97 -0.11
C VAL A 103 3.18 3.90 1.24
N LEU A 104 4.32 4.57 1.32
CA LEU A 104 5.14 4.57 2.52
C LEU A 104 4.83 5.79 3.38
N PRO A 105 4.89 5.66 4.71
CA PRO A 105 4.72 6.79 5.60
C PRO A 105 5.86 7.79 5.39
N ARG A 106 5.59 9.05 5.74
CA ARG A 106 6.64 10.07 5.75
C ARG A 106 7.71 9.65 6.75
N PRO A 107 9.00 9.78 6.42
CA PRO A 107 10.05 9.52 7.38
C PRO A 107 9.93 10.47 8.57
N THR A 108 10.31 10.01 9.75
CA THR A 108 10.26 10.79 10.98
C THR A 108 11.68 11.11 11.45
N LEU A 109 11.94 12.40 11.63
CA LEU A 109 13.18 12.91 12.23
C LEU A 109 12.95 13.08 13.73
N TRP A 110 13.68 12.33 14.55
CA TRP A 110 13.67 12.46 15.99
C TRP A 110 14.85 13.33 16.43
N LEU A 111 14.57 14.44 17.09
CA LEU A 111 15.58 15.33 17.65
C LEU A 111 15.58 15.22 19.16
N MET A 112 16.73 14.93 19.74
CA MET A 112 16.92 14.85 21.18
C MET A 112 17.60 16.11 21.67
N GLY A 113 16.89 16.89 22.48
CA GLY A 113 17.36 18.17 23.00
C GLY A 113 16.85 19.39 22.22
N HIS A 114 17.24 20.55 22.71
CA HIS A 114 16.86 21.84 22.12
C HIS A 114 18.07 22.71 21.84
N GLY A 115 17.86 23.85 21.22
CA GLY A 115 18.88 24.83 20.89
C GLY A 115 18.95 25.12 19.40
N ARG A 116 19.92 25.91 19.01
CA ARG A 116 20.03 26.42 17.64
C ARG A 116 20.10 25.32 16.58
N VAL A 117 20.83 24.25 16.87
CA VAL A 117 20.97 23.12 15.95
C VAL A 117 19.61 22.42 15.75
N SER A 118 18.90 22.16 16.86
CA SER A 118 17.56 21.54 16.80
C SER A 118 16.57 22.40 16.02
N GLU A 119 16.57 23.72 16.21
CA GLU A 119 15.74 24.64 15.44
C GLU A 119 16.01 24.55 13.94
N VAL A 120 17.27 24.58 13.54
CA VAL A 120 17.65 24.47 12.12
C VAL A 120 17.28 23.10 11.55
N MET A 121 17.48 22.05 12.31
CA MET A 121 17.10 20.69 11.91
C MET A 121 15.59 20.50 11.78
N CYS A 122 14.79 21.15 12.64
CA CYS A 122 13.34 21.18 12.48
C CYS A 122 12.93 21.81 11.14
N GLN A 123 13.52 22.96 10.81
CA GLN A 123 13.22 23.65 9.55
C GLN A 123 13.64 22.83 8.33
N LEU A 124 14.80 22.18 8.39
CA LEU A 124 15.27 21.30 7.31
C LEU A 124 14.38 20.07 7.18
N GLY A 125 14.01 19.42 8.28
CA GLY A 125 13.13 18.27 8.28
C GLY A 125 11.75 18.58 7.68
N ASP A 126 11.19 19.72 8.06
CA ASP A 126 9.90 20.17 7.52
C ASP A 126 10.01 20.48 6.01
N LEU A 127 11.07 21.15 5.59
CA LEU A 127 11.35 21.45 4.19
C LEU A 127 11.52 20.18 3.35
N MET A 128 12.09 19.13 3.93
CA MET A 128 12.26 17.82 3.30
C MET A 128 10.99 16.96 3.34
N GLY A 129 9.90 17.44 3.93
CA GLY A 129 8.64 16.72 4.04
C GLY A 129 8.66 15.59 5.07
N MET A 130 9.57 15.65 6.05
CA MET A 130 9.63 14.69 7.16
C MET A 130 8.65 15.07 8.28
N ASN A 131 8.22 14.09 9.05
CA ASN A 131 7.63 14.36 10.36
C ASN A 131 8.77 14.70 11.32
N VAL A 132 8.65 15.80 12.05
CA VAL A 132 9.70 16.19 13.00
C VAL A 132 9.16 16.07 14.42
N ILE A 133 9.87 15.33 15.26
CA ILE A 133 9.56 15.17 16.68
C ILE A 133 10.76 15.65 17.49
N VAL A 134 10.55 16.64 18.34
CA VAL A 134 11.55 17.12 19.28
C VAL A 134 11.23 16.53 20.65
N ASN A 135 12.18 15.79 21.20
CA ASN A 135 12.08 15.25 22.54
C ASN A 135 13.08 15.97 23.44
N ASP A 136 12.58 16.85 24.29
CA ASP A 136 13.38 17.56 25.27
C ASP A 136 12.68 17.51 26.62
N PRO A 137 13.31 16.94 27.65
CA PRO A 137 12.71 16.85 28.99
C PRO A 137 12.59 18.21 29.70
N VAL A 138 13.24 19.25 29.18
CA VAL A 138 13.25 20.60 29.79
C VAL A 138 12.14 21.48 29.21
N ILE A 139 11.63 21.18 28.03
CA ILE A 139 10.55 21.94 27.40
C ILE A 139 9.20 21.27 27.74
N SER A 140 8.39 21.96 28.53
CA SER A 140 6.97 21.62 28.68
C SER A 140 6.16 22.47 27.71
N TRP A 141 5.40 21.83 26.89
CA TRP A 141 4.49 22.48 25.91
C TRP A 141 3.16 22.85 26.58
#